data_d82f06e590c6f9f2ba46ee3f5b97e382
#
_entry.id   d82f06e590c6f9f2ba46ee3f5b97e382
#
_cell.length_a   1.000
_cell.length_b   1.000
_cell.length_c   1.000
_cell.angle_alpha   90.00
_cell.angle_beta   90.00
_cell.angle_gamma   90.00
#
_symmetry.space_group_name_H-M   'P 1'
#
loop_
_entity.id
_entity.type
_entity.pdbx_description
1 polymer ?
#
loop_
_entity_poly.entity_id
_entity_poly.type
_entity_poly.pdbx_seq_one_letter_code
_entity_poly.pdbx_strand_id
1 'polypeptide(L)'
;MKANVRDASNVRIVDLSGKMTLGGGDVVVRDTVSNLLKEGHKQIILNLSNVNYIDSAGIGELVACKKRAAAAGGDVRLLLPSESVYKVLSIVSLHLVFQIFEEEAQAIGSF
;
A
#
# COMPACT_ATOMS: atom_id res chain seq x y z
N MET A 1 -2.31 -5.07 13.18
CA MET A 1 -2.44 -5.18 11.70
C MET A 1 -1.88 -6.50 11.23
N LYS A 2 -2.52 -7.10 10.26
CA LYS A 2 -2.02 -8.28 9.54
C LYS A 2 -1.70 -7.93 8.11
N ALA A 3 -0.64 -8.55 7.59
CA ALA A 3 -0.26 -8.43 6.18
C ALA A 3 -0.10 -9.83 5.60
N ASN A 4 -0.78 -10.08 4.48
CA ASN A 4 -0.68 -11.33 3.74
C ASN A 4 -0.24 -11.03 2.30
N VAL A 5 0.85 -11.64 1.86
CA VAL A 5 1.39 -11.40 0.53
C VAL A 5 0.91 -12.46 -0.44
N ARG A 6 0.38 -12.03 -1.58
CA ARG A 6 -0.03 -12.90 -2.68
C ARG A 6 0.78 -12.57 -3.93
N ASP A 7 1.08 -13.60 -4.70
CA ASP A 7 1.79 -13.45 -5.97
C ASP A 7 0.79 -13.37 -7.11
N ALA A 8 0.95 -12.39 -7.98
CA ALA A 8 0.13 -12.23 -9.18
C ALA A 8 1.05 -11.88 -10.35
N SER A 9 1.66 -12.92 -10.95
CA SER A 9 2.65 -12.76 -12.02
C SER A 9 3.85 -11.95 -11.51
N ASN A 10 4.17 -10.79 -12.12
CA ASN A 10 5.27 -9.94 -11.69
C ASN A 10 4.89 -8.97 -10.58
N VAL A 11 3.68 -9.06 -10.05
CA VAL A 11 3.14 -8.15 -9.05
C VAL A 11 2.98 -8.88 -7.73
N ARG A 12 3.28 -8.19 -6.64
CA ARG A 12 2.99 -8.69 -5.29
C ARG A 12 1.85 -7.89 -4.71
N ILE A 13 0.83 -8.59 -4.20
CA ILE A 13 -0.32 -7.97 -3.57
C ILE A 13 -0.20 -8.20 -2.08
N VAL A 14 -0.27 -7.12 -1.32
CA VAL A 14 -0.24 -7.16 0.14
C VAL A 14 -1.65 -6.88 0.64
N ASP A 15 -2.32 -7.91 1.15
CA ASP A 15 -3.62 -7.76 1.79
C ASP A 15 -3.39 -7.31 3.23
N LEU A 16 -3.80 -6.09 3.53
CA LEU A 16 -3.67 -5.51 4.86
C LEU A 16 -5.01 -5.52 5.58
N SER A 17 -4.99 -5.81 6.87
CA SER A 17 -6.20 -5.76 7.69
C SER A 17 -5.90 -5.19 9.07
N GLY A 18 -6.79 -4.32 9.55
CA GLY A 18 -6.68 -3.70 10.86
C GLY A 18 -6.43 -2.21 10.78
N LYS A 19 -5.68 -1.69 11.76
CA LYS A 19 -5.39 -0.27 11.87
C LYS A 19 -3.97 0.04 11.44
N MET A 20 -3.83 1.03 10.58
CA MET A 20 -2.51 1.49 10.13
C MET A 20 -2.10 2.72 10.95
N THR A 21 -1.64 2.45 12.17
CA THR A 21 -1.34 3.47 13.17
C THR A 21 0.08 3.37 13.68
N LEU A 22 0.53 4.41 14.37
CA LEU A 22 1.88 4.54 14.93
C LEU A 22 2.25 3.37 15.83
N GLY A 23 3.43 2.80 15.60
CA GLY A 23 3.99 1.74 16.44
C GLY A 23 3.43 0.35 16.19
N GLY A 24 2.53 0.20 15.22
CA GLY A 24 1.90 -1.07 14.88
C GLY A 24 1.77 -1.22 13.38
N GLY A 25 0.65 -0.78 12.81
CA GLY A 25 0.35 -0.94 11.40
C GLY A 25 1.38 -0.29 10.47
N ASP A 26 1.91 0.88 10.83
CA ASP A 26 2.96 1.54 10.08
C ASP A 26 4.22 0.68 9.98
N VAL A 27 4.62 0.03 11.08
CA VAL A 27 5.78 -0.85 11.11
C VAL A 27 5.55 -2.09 10.25
N VAL A 28 4.36 -2.70 10.33
CA VAL A 28 4.01 -3.87 9.53
C VAL A 28 4.09 -3.55 8.04
N VAL A 29 3.54 -2.43 7.61
CA VAL A 29 3.57 -2.01 6.21
C VAL A 29 5.02 -1.76 5.76
N ARG A 30 5.80 -1.01 6.55
CA ARG A 30 7.21 -0.73 6.24
C ARG A 30 8.01 -2.00 6.07
N ASP A 31 7.93 -2.91 7.03
CA ASP A 31 8.71 -4.14 7.02
C ASP A 31 8.31 -5.05 5.86
N THR A 32 7.02 -5.18 5.60
CA THR A 32 6.53 -6.02 4.51
C THR A 32 7.00 -5.50 3.15
N VAL A 33 6.82 -4.21 2.89
CA VAL A 33 7.24 -3.60 1.62
C VAL A 33 8.77 -3.61 1.48
N SER A 34 9.50 -3.27 2.55
CA SER A 34 10.97 -3.28 2.52
C SER A 34 11.52 -4.67 2.22
N ASN A 35 10.94 -5.72 2.81
CA ASN A 35 11.36 -7.10 2.55
C ASN A 35 11.08 -7.50 1.11
N LEU A 36 9.92 -7.14 0.55
CA LEU A 36 9.61 -7.42 -0.85
C LEU A 36 10.60 -6.73 -1.79
N LEU A 37 10.94 -5.48 -1.54
CA LEU A 37 11.90 -4.73 -2.34
C LEU A 37 13.30 -5.36 -2.27
N LYS A 38 13.73 -5.82 -1.09
CA LYS A 38 15.01 -6.52 -0.91
C LYS A 38 15.08 -7.81 -1.71
N GLU A 39 13.94 -8.49 -1.87
CA GLU A 39 13.82 -9.72 -2.66
C GLU A 39 13.70 -9.44 -4.16
N GLY A 40 13.71 -8.18 -4.58
CA GLY A 40 13.60 -7.79 -5.98
C GLY A 40 12.17 -7.62 -6.49
N HIS A 41 11.16 -7.68 -5.60
CA HIS A 41 9.75 -7.48 -5.95
C HIS A 41 9.43 -6.01 -5.80
N LYS A 42 9.39 -5.29 -6.91
CA LYS A 42 9.25 -3.82 -6.93
C LYS A 42 7.92 -3.31 -7.50
N GLN A 43 7.06 -4.21 -7.95
CA GLN A 43 5.70 -3.89 -8.39
C GLN A 43 4.74 -4.37 -7.32
N ILE A 44 4.26 -3.44 -6.49
CA ILE A 44 3.55 -3.77 -5.26
C ILE A 44 2.18 -3.09 -5.26
N ILE A 45 1.15 -3.86 -4.90
CA ILE A 45 -0.20 -3.38 -4.66
C ILE A 45 -0.51 -3.56 -3.18
N LEU A 46 -0.93 -2.48 -2.52
CA LEU A 46 -1.44 -2.55 -1.15
C LEU A 46 -2.97 -2.59 -1.21
N ASN A 47 -3.55 -3.71 -0.80
CA ASN A 47 -4.99 -3.85 -0.70
C ASN A 47 -5.45 -3.32 0.65
N LEU A 48 -6.17 -2.20 0.62
CA LEU A 48 -6.60 -1.47 1.81
C LEU A 48 -8.08 -1.72 2.17
N SER A 49 -8.73 -2.67 1.52
CA SER A 49 -10.18 -2.89 1.73
C SER A 49 -10.53 -3.25 3.17
N ASN A 50 -9.63 -3.88 3.90
CA ASN A 50 -9.81 -4.27 5.29
C ASN A 50 -9.03 -3.40 6.29
N VAL A 51 -8.50 -2.27 5.84
CA VAL A 51 -7.91 -1.25 6.72
C VAL A 51 -9.03 -0.31 7.14
N ASN A 52 -9.34 -0.29 8.44
CA ASN A 52 -10.47 0.45 8.97
C ASN A 52 -10.09 1.81 9.57
N TYR A 53 -8.80 2.09 9.73
CA TYR A 53 -8.33 3.35 10.29
C TYR A 53 -6.88 3.60 9.88
N ILE A 54 -6.55 4.86 9.64
CA ILE A 54 -5.19 5.30 9.35
C ILE A 54 -4.94 6.64 10.06
N ASP A 55 -3.78 6.76 10.71
CA ASP A 55 -3.32 8.01 11.29
C ASP A 55 -2.19 8.64 10.47
N SER A 56 -1.63 9.75 10.96
CA SER A 56 -0.56 10.45 10.25
C SER A 56 0.70 9.61 10.08
N ALA A 57 0.99 8.71 11.00
CA ALA A 57 2.12 7.79 10.87
C ALA A 57 1.90 6.77 9.76
N GLY A 58 0.68 6.25 9.64
CA GLY A 58 0.30 5.36 8.53
C GLY A 58 0.35 6.06 7.18
N ILE A 59 -0.15 7.30 7.12
CA ILE A 59 -0.06 8.12 5.91
C ILE A 59 1.39 8.33 5.51
N GLY A 60 2.23 8.72 6.46
CA GLY A 60 3.66 8.91 6.22
C GLY A 60 4.35 7.65 5.72
N GLU A 61 3.95 6.48 6.23
CA GLU A 61 4.53 5.21 5.81
C GLU A 61 4.08 4.83 4.38
N LEU A 62 2.84 5.10 3.99
CA LEU A 62 2.41 4.90 2.61
C LEU A 62 3.29 5.70 1.64
N VAL A 63 3.53 6.97 1.95
CA VAL A 63 4.39 7.84 1.12
C VAL A 63 5.83 7.30 1.09
N ALA A 64 6.36 6.89 2.24
CA ALA A 64 7.71 6.34 2.33
C ALA A 64 7.86 5.06 1.51
N CYS A 65 6.87 4.17 1.54
CA CYS A 65 6.85 2.95 0.73
C CYS A 65 6.88 3.26 -0.76
N LYS A 66 6.09 4.24 -1.20
CA LYS A 66 6.10 4.67 -2.61
C LYS A 66 7.47 5.18 -3.03
N LYS A 67 8.11 5.99 -2.19
CA LYS A 67 9.46 6.51 -2.47
C LYS A 67 10.50 5.39 -2.54
N ARG A 68 10.43 4.41 -1.63
CA ARG A 68 11.36 3.27 -1.64
C ARG A 68 11.18 2.43 -2.91
N ALA A 69 9.96 2.17 -3.32
CA ALA A 69 9.69 1.42 -4.53
C ALA A 69 10.17 2.17 -5.77
N ALA A 70 9.93 3.47 -5.84
CA ALA A 70 10.42 4.31 -6.95
C ALA A 70 11.94 4.29 -7.04
N ALA A 71 12.63 4.35 -5.91
CA ALA A 71 14.10 4.27 -5.87
C ALA A 71 14.62 2.93 -6.37
N ALA A 72 13.82 1.87 -6.23
CA ALA A 72 14.15 0.53 -6.75
C ALA A 72 13.73 0.34 -8.21
N GLY A 73 13.14 1.35 -8.85
CA GLY A 73 12.66 1.28 -10.22
C GLY A 73 11.26 0.69 -10.38
N GLY A 74 10.48 0.67 -9.31
CA GLY A 74 9.12 0.15 -9.30
C GLY A 74 8.08 1.16 -8.79
N ASP A 75 6.98 0.66 -8.29
CA ASP A 75 5.91 1.49 -7.75
C ASP A 75 5.09 0.74 -6.70
N VAL A 76 4.43 1.51 -5.84
CA VAL A 76 3.39 1.05 -4.92
C VAL A 76 2.08 1.68 -5.35
N ARG A 77 1.07 0.84 -5.62
CA ARG A 77 -0.28 1.27 -6.00
C ARG A 77 -1.27 0.76 -4.98
N LEU A 78 -2.40 1.44 -4.88
CA LEU A 78 -3.41 1.15 -3.86
C LEU A 78 -4.64 0.49 -4.48
N LEU A 79 -5.20 -0.47 -3.76
CA LEU A 79 -6.40 -1.20 -4.17
C LEU A 79 -7.46 -1.06 -3.11
N LEU A 80 -8.68 -0.66 -3.52
CA LEU A 80 -9.88 -0.66 -2.70
C LEU A 80 -9.71 -0.01 -1.32
N PRO A 81 -9.21 1.23 -1.22
CA PRO A 81 -9.22 1.88 0.09
C PRO A 81 -10.66 1.94 0.61
N SER A 82 -10.85 1.61 1.89
CA SER A 82 -12.15 1.77 2.53
C SER A 82 -12.57 3.24 2.45
N GLU A 83 -13.89 3.50 2.55
CA GLU A 83 -14.41 4.86 2.44
C GLU A 83 -13.73 5.82 3.41
N SER A 84 -13.53 5.40 4.66
CA SER A 84 -12.88 6.22 5.68
C SER A 84 -11.40 6.49 5.36
N VAL A 85 -10.68 5.50 4.86
CA VAL A 85 -9.27 5.66 4.46
C VAL A 85 -9.16 6.54 3.23
N TYR A 86 -10.01 6.34 2.22
CA TYR A 86 -10.01 7.17 1.02
C TYR A 86 -10.26 8.63 1.36
N LYS A 87 -11.19 8.90 2.28
CA LYS A 87 -11.49 10.26 2.74
C LYS A 87 -10.26 10.93 3.33
N VAL A 88 -9.50 10.23 4.17
CA VAL A 88 -8.27 10.76 4.76
C VAL A 88 -7.23 11.02 3.67
N LEU A 89 -7.04 10.08 2.74
CA LEU A 89 -6.12 10.25 1.63
C LEU A 89 -6.47 11.48 0.78
N SER A 90 -7.77 11.71 0.56
CA SER A 90 -8.25 12.86 -0.21
C SER A 90 -7.99 14.18 0.50
N ILE A 91 -8.19 14.23 1.82
CA ILE A 91 -7.95 15.44 2.61
C ILE A 91 -6.49 15.88 2.51
N VAL A 92 -5.55 14.95 2.49
CA VAL A 92 -4.11 15.24 2.35
C VAL A 92 -3.63 15.15 0.90
N SER A 93 -4.53 15.05 -0.06
CA SER A 93 -4.25 15.02 -1.51
C SER A 93 -3.41 13.84 -1.99
N LEU A 94 -3.32 12.76 -1.22
CA LEU A 94 -2.57 11.56 -1.64
C LEU A 94 -3.27 10.77 -2.74
N HIS A 95 -4.58 10.96 -2.93
CA HIS A 95 -5.30 10.41 -4.08
C HIS A 95 -4.78 10.93 -5.43
N LEU A 96 -4.03 12.03 -5.42
CA LEU A 96 -3.37 12.59 -6.61
C LEU A 96 -1.95 12.04 -6.80
N VAL A 97 -1.39 11.44 -5.76
CA VAL A 97 -0.01 10.91 -5.77
C VAL A 97 0.01 9.42 -6.08
N PHE A 98 -0.95 8.67 -5.54
CA PHE A 98 -1.07 7.24 -5.77
C PHE A 98 -2.03 6.92 -6.90
N GLN A 99 -1.71 5.90 -7.69
CA GLN A 99 -2.71 5.27 -8.54
C GLN A 99 -3.58 4.37 -7.65
N ILE A 100 -4.89 4.58 -7.70
CA ILE A 100 -5.86 3.89 -6.85
C ILE A 100 -6.84 3.14 -7.74
N PHE A 101 -7.04 1.86 -7.45
CA PHE A 101 -7.90 0.98 -8.25
C PHE A 101 -9.01 0.40 -7.38
N GLU A 102 -10.17 0.17 -7.99
CA GLU A 102 -11.31 -0.50 -7.35
C GLU A 102 -11.38 -1.98 -7.70
N GLU A 103 -10.65 -2.40 -8.74
CA GLU A 103 -10.62 -3.80 -9.18
C GLU A 103 -9.20 -4.32 -9.25
N GLU A 104 -8.99 -5.51 -8.67
CA GLU A 104 -7.67 -6.12 -8.58
C GLU A 104 -7.05 -6.38 -9.95
N ALA A 105 -7.84 -6.89 -10.90
CA ALA A 105 -7.33 -7.19 -12.24
C ALA A 105 -6.80 -5.94 -12.93
N GLN A 106 -7.47 -4.80 -12.77
CA GLN A 106 -7.02 -3.52 -13.31
C GLN A 106 -5.75 -3.04 -12.63
N ALA A 107 -5.65 -3.20 -11.32
CA ALA A 107 -4.44 -2.84 -10.57
C ALA A 107 -3.24 -3.66 -11.05
N ILE A 108 -3.40 -4.96 -11.19
CA ILE A 108 -2.35 -5.86 -11.68
C ILE A 108 -1.95 -5.47 -13.11
N GLY A 109 -2.91 -5.23 -13.98
CA GLY A 109 -2.65 -4.88 -15.39
C GLY A 109 -2.07 -3.49 -15.60
N SER A 110 -2.02 -2.66 -14.57
CA SER A 110 -1.52 -1.29 -14.67
C SER A 110 0.01 -1.18 -14.66
N PHE A 111 0.67 -2.21 -14.25
CA PHE A 111 2.13 -2.26 -14.23
C PHE A 111 2.76 -2.59 -15.58
#